data_88b87a9fd526aeb28dd8ddafecc198a1
#
_entry.id   88b87a9fd526aeb28dd8ddafecc198a1
#
_cell.length_a   1.000
_cell.length_b   1.000
_cell.length_c   1.000
_cell.angle_alpha   90.00
_cell.angle_beta   90.00
_cell.angle_gamma   90.00
#
_symmetry.space_group_name_H-M   'P 1'
#
loop_
_entity.id
_entity.type
_entity.pdbx_description
1 polymer ?
#
loop_
_entity_poly.entity_id
_entity_poly.type
_entity_poly.pdbx_seq_one_letter_code
_entity_poly.pdbx_strand_id
1 'polypeptide(L)'
;MQIVATVMSVDPEIDPDVVAMVGASAALSISGVPFNGPVGAARVGFIDGNYVLNPSASQLESSALDLVVAGTKGAVLMVESEAKELTEEQMLGAVVFGHDASQAAISAIESLAAKVGVERWDWEAAAQDQELQEKVSALVAADVESAYQIADKTARQDAMTAVRDKAASQLVTEDAETDLADRVKGAIKSIEKATVRGRILSNKPRIDGRDVETVRPISIETSVLPRTHGSALFTRGETQAIVTCTLGTERDAQIIDALEGERRDPFMPVSYTHLRAHE
;
A
#
# COMPACT_ATOMS: atom_id res chain seq x y z
N MET A 1 -6.19 8.32 -14.83
CA MET A 1 -4.99 8.68 -15.63
C MET A 1 -4.10 7.46 -15.73
N GLN A 2 -3.45 7.26 -16.88
CA GLN A 2 -2.50 6.17 -17.10
C GLN A 2 -1.13 6.78 -17.45
N ILE A 3 -0.07 6.24 -16.85
CA ILE A 3 1.32 6.61 -17.15
C ILE A 3 1.99 5.37 -17.72
N VAL A 4 2.66 5.52 -18.85
CA VAL A 4 3.43 4.45 -19.49
C VAL A 4 4.88 4.92 -19.59
N ALA A 5 5.79 4.22 -18.91
CA ALA A 5 7.22 4.42 -19.01
C ALA A 5 7.78 3.37 -19.98
N THR A 6 8.47 3.81 -21.03
CA THR A 6 9.09 2.91 -22.03
C THR A 6 10.60 3.09 -21.99
N VAL A 7 11.31 2.01 -21.69
CA VAL A 7 12.77 1.99 -21.71
C VAL A 7 13.23 1.89 -23.16
N MET A 8 13.84 2.94 -23.68
CA MET A 8 14.34 3.01 -25.05
C MET A 8 15.80 2.57 -25.21
N SER A 9 16.57 2.69 -24.12
CA SER A 9 17.95 2.27 -24.04
C SER A 9 18.30 2.01 -22.59
N VAL A 10 19.06 0.98 -22.31
CA VAL A 10 19.45 0.58 -20.95
C VAL A 10 20.97 0.46 -20.86
N ASP A 11 21.52 0.89 -19.73
CA ASP A 11 22.85 0.53 -19.27
C ASP A 11 22.67 -0.62 -18.25
N PRO A 12 23.27 -1.80 -18.46
CA PRO A 12 23.09 -2.95 -17.54
C PRO A 12 23.52 -2.68 -16.09
N GLU A 13 24.35 -1.66 -15.87
CA GLU A 13 24.78 -1.26 -14.53
C GLU A 13 23.78 -0.31 -13.83
N ILE A 14 22.78 0.22 -14.55
CA ILE A 14 21.85 1.22 -14.03
C ILE A 14 20.41 0.71 -14.13
N ASP A 15 19.79 0.45 -12.99
CA ASP A 15 18.38 0.08 -12.93
C ASP A 15 17.49 1.25 -13.40
N PRO A 16 16.55 1.01 -14.32
CA PRO A 16 15.71 2.05 -14.90
C PRO A 16 14.57 2.54 -13.98
N ASP A 17 14.32 1.90 -12.84
CA ASP A 17 13.17 2.16 -11.98
C ASP A 17 13.14 3.59 -11.42
N VAL A 18 14.24 4.06 -10.82
CA VAL A 18 14.36 5.44 -10.29
C VAL A 18 14.21 6.46 -11.40
N VAL A 19 14.83 6.20 -12.57
CA VAL A 19 14.75 7.08 -13.73
C VAL A 19 13.30 7.15 -14.24
N ALA A 20 12.61 6.01 -14.32
CA ALA A 20 11.21 5.93 -14.74
C ALA A 20 10.28 6.70 -13.78
N MET A 21 10.49 6.56 -12.46
CA MET A 21 9.71 7.30 -11.45
C MET A 21 9.91 8.82 -11.57
N VAL A 22 11.14 9.28 -11.69
CA VAL A 22 11.49 10.70 -11.86
C VAL A 22 10.94 11.23 -13.18
N GLY A 23 11.05 10.46 -14.26
CA GLY A 23 10.50 10.81 -15.59
C GLY A 23 8.98 10.92 -15.57
N ALA A 24 8.29 9.97 -14.94
CA ALA A 24 6.84 10.01 -14.76
C ALA A 24 6.39 11.24 -13.95
N SER A 25 7.10 11.54 -12.86
CA SER A 25 6.85 12.72 -12.02
C SER A 25 7.04 14.02 -12.79
N ALA A 26 8.10 14.12 -13.61
CA ALA A 26 8.34 15.27 -14.48
C ALA A 26 7.23 15.43 -15.53
N ALA A 27 6.84 14.35 -16.20
CA ALA A 27 5.76 14.36 -17.18
C ALA A 27 4.43 14.86 -16.58
N LEU A 28 4.08 14.37 -15.37
CA LEU A 28 2.91 14.86 -14.64
C LEU A 28 3.01 16.35 -14.31
N SER A 29 4.17 16.79 -13.85
CA SER A 29 4.37 18.19 -13.42
C SER A 29 4.26 19.19 -14.55
N ILE A 30 4.56 18.77 -15.80
CA ILE A 30 4.45 19.61 -17.00
C ILE A 30 3.16 19.38 -17.80
N SER A 31 2.26 18.50 -17.36
CA SER A 31 1.02 18.17 -18.10
C SER A 31 -0.17 19.07 -17.79
N GLY A 32 -0.08 19.89 -16.76
CA GLY A 32 -1.20 20.69 -16.25
C GLY A 32 -2.20 19.93 -15.37
N VAL A 33 -2.08 18.60 -15.26
CA VAL A 33 -2.93 17.78 -14.39
C VAL A 33 -2.81 18.24 -12.94
N PRO A 34 -3.91 18.30 -12.15
CA PRO A 34 -3.86 18.55 -10.72
C PRO A 34 -3.03 17.46 -10.01
N PHE A 35 -1.85 17.84 -9.57
CA PHE A 35 -0.86 16.93 -8.99
C PHE A 35 -0.21 17.57 -7.77
N ASN A 36 -0.25 16.89 -6.61
CA ASN A 36 0.31 17.37 -5.36
C ASN A 36 1.78 16.93 -5.17
N GLY A 37 2.50 16.77 -6.29
CA GLY A 37 3.93 16.50 -6.33
C GLY A 37 4.73 17.74 -6.67
N PRO A 38 5.99 17.58 -7.13
CA PRO A 38 6.58 16.36 -7.68
C PRO A 38 6.98 15.31 -6.68
N VAL A 39 7.20 14.08 -7.18
CA VAL A 39 7.75 12.95 -6.48
C VAL A 39 9.18 12.74 -6.95
N GLY A 40 10.11 12.62 -6.01
CA GLY A 40 11.47 12.15 -6.24
C GLY A 40 11.63 10.71 -5.79
N ALA A 41 12.65 10.04 -6.29
CA ALA A 41 13.01 8.69 -5.89
C ALA A 41 14.52 8.52 -5.82
N ALA A 42 14.96 7.55 -5.04
CA ALA A 42 16.36 7.14 -4.95
C ALA A 42 16.43 5.65 -4.59
N ARG A 43 17.48 4.97 -5.08
CA ARG A 43 17.89 3.65 -4.59
C ARG A 43 19.03 3.84 -3.62
N VAL A 44 19.03 3.07 -2.53
CA VAL A 44 20.05 3.15 -1.48
C VAL A 44 20.62 1.76 -1.22
N GLY A 45 21.93 1.61 -1.39
CA GLY A 45 22.70 0.47 -0.93
C GLY A 45 23.34 0.72 0.43
N PHE A 46 23.82 -0.37 1.07
CA PHE A 46 24.63 -0.31 2.29
C PHE A 46 25.86 -1.21 2.11
N ILE A 47 27.01 -0.59 1.86
CA ILE A 47 28.25 -1.26 1.49
C ILE A 47 29.36 -0.78 2.45
N ASP A 48 30.08 -1.72 3.05
CA ASP A 48 31.18 -1.43 3.99
C ASP A 48 30.81 -0.42 5.09
N GLY A 49 29.57 -0.52 5.59
CA GLY A 49 29.08 0.35 6.66
C GLY A 49 28.63 1.75 6.21
N ASN A 50 28.55 2.02 4.90
CA ASN A 50 28.16 3.31 4.35
C ASN A 50 26.93 3.20 3.44
N TYR A 51 26.10 4.24 3.45
CA TYR A 51 25.01 4.37 2.47
C TYR A 51 25.57 4.79 1.11
N VAL A 52 25.13 4.12 0.05
CA VAL A 52 25.51 4.41 -1.33
C VAL A 52 24.26 4.80 -2.10
N LEU A 53 24.29 5.99 -2.70
CA LEU A 53 23.18 6.49 -3.51
C LEU A 53 23.23 5.88 -4.90
N ASN A 54 22.07 5.35 -5.36
CA ASN A 54 21.90 4.76 -6.68
C ASN A 54 23.03 3.81 -7.05
N PRO A 55 23.29 2.77 -6.20
CA PRO A 55 24.36 1.81 -6.48
C PRO A 55 24.14 1.13 -7.83
N SER A 56 25.22 0.83 -8.53
CA SER A 56 25.17 0.05 -9.75
C SER A 56 24.79 -1.41 -9.49
N ALA A 57 24.40 -2.16 -10.53
CA ALA A 57 24.06 -3.57 -10.43
C ALA A 57 25.20 -4.38 -9.78
N SER A 58 26.45 -4.15 -10.22
CA SER A 58 27.64 -4.80 -9.63
C SER A 58 27.89 -4.39 -8.17
N GLN A 59 27.57 -3.18 -7.77
CA GLN A 59 27.67 -2.75 -6.37
C GLN A 59 26.59 -3.39 -5.49
N LEU A 60 25.37 -3.60 -6.02
CA LEU A 60 24.29 -4.26 -5.27
C LEU A 60 24.61 -5.70 -4.90
N GLU A 61 25.39 -6.43 -5.69
CA GLU A 61 25.81 -7.81 -5.36
C GLU A 61 26.51 -7.91 -3.99
N SER A 62 27.31 -6.90 -3.64
CA SER A 62 28.02 -6.80 -2.36
C SER A 62 27.26 -6.03 -1.28
N SER A 63 26.13 -5.46 -1.61
CA SER A 63 25.34 -4.64 -0.68
C SER A 63 24.59 -5.49 0.35
N ALA A 64 24.51 -4.99 1.57
CA ALA A 64 23.64 -5.52 2.61
C ALA A 64 22.24 -4.93 2.56
N LEU A 65 21.98 -3.97 1.67
CA LEU A 65 20.71 -3.30 1.49
C LEU A 65 20.47 -3.03 0.00
N ASP A 66 19.29 -3.35 -0.47
CA ASP A 66 18.70 -2.79 -1.68
C ASP A 66 17.38 -2.12 -1.28
N LEU A 67 17.35 -0.79 -1.28
CA LEU A 67 16.21 -0.01 -0.82
C LEU A 67 15.85 1.04 -1.85
N VAL A 68 14.57 1.03 -2.28
CA VAL A 68 14.00 2.11 -3.09
C VAL A 68 13.09 2.96 -2.20
N VAL A 69 13.33 4.26 -2.20
CA VAL A 69 12.51 5.24 -1.51
C VAL A 69 11.99 6.27 -2.50
N ALA A 70 10.70 6.57 -2.41
CA ALA A 70 10.07 7.63 -3.17
C ALA A 70 9.23 8.53 -2.26
N GLY A 71 9.22 9.82 -2.56
CA GLY A 71 8.52 10.79 -1.73
C GLY A 71 8.36 12.15 -2.38
N THR A 72 7.56 12.97 -1.75
CA THR A 72 7.43 14.39 -2.03
C THR A 72 8.45 15.19 -1.22
N LYS A 73 8.46 16.51 -1.40
CA LYS A 73 9.32 17.42 -0.63
C LYS A 73 9.17 17.27 0.88
N GLY A 74 7.97 16.98 1.36
CA GLY A 74 7.64 16.97 2.80
C GLY A 74 7.42 15.59 3.40
N ALA A 75 7.39 14.50 2.61
CA ALA A 75 7.07 13.18 3.14
C ALA A 75 7.54 12.05 2.24
N VAL A 76 8.00 10.96 2.87
CA VAL A 76 8.18 9.66 2.23
C VAL A 76 6.82 9.05 1.93
N LEU A 77 6.61 8.56 0.73
CA LEU A 77 5.37 7.92 0.27
C LEU A 77 5.51 6.42 0.07
N MET A 78 6.69 5.97 -0.35
CA MET A 78 6.97 4.56 -0.66
C MET A 78 8.36 4.19 -0.16
N VAL A 79 8.44 3.02 0.42
CA VAL A 79 9.70 2.34 0.76
C VAL A 79 9.53 0.87 0.41
N GLU A 80 10.46 0.33 -0.37
CA GLU A 80 10.55 -1.10 -0.69
C GLU A 80 12.00 -1.53 -0.53
N SER A 81 12.26 -2.65 0.18
CA SER A 81 13.62 -3.03 0.47
C SER A 81 13.82 -4.53 0.67
N GLU A 82 15.00 -5.00 0.30
CA GLU A 82 15.60 -6.25 0.73
C GLU A 82 16.83 -5.93 1.58
N ALA A 83 16.95 -6.54 2.77
CA ALA A 83 18.02 -6.26 3.71
C ALA A 83 18.60 -7.55 4.32
N LYS A 84 19.90 -7.58 4.51
CA LYS A 84 20.64 -8.67 5.18
C LYS A 84 20.91 -8.27 6.63
N GLU A 85 19.94 -8.51 7.51
CA GLU A 85 20.04 -8.36 8.98
C GLU A 85 20.53 -6.97 9.46
N LEU A 86 20.10 -5.89 8.80
CA LEU A 86 20.40 -4.52 9.24
C LEU A 86 19.56 -4.14 10.46
N THR A 87 20.10 -3.25 11.30
CA THR A 87 19.37 -2.70 12.46
C THR A 87 18.29 -1.72 12.02
N GLU A 88 17.29 -1.49 12.88
CA GLU A 88 16.24 -0.48 12.64
C GLU A 88 16.82 0.93 12.42
N GLU A 89 17.87 1.28 13.16
CA GLU A 89 18.58 2.56 13.01
C GLU A 89 19.22 2.68 11.61
N GLN A 90 19.87 1.62 11.13
CA GLN A 90 20.47 1.60 9.78
C GLN A 90 19.38 1.67 8.70
N MET A 91 18.27 0.96 8.88
CA MET A 91 17.16 1.02 7.94
C MET A 91 16.51 2.41 7.89
N LEU A 92 16.25 3.01 9.06
CA LEU A 92 15.71 4.37 9.14
C LEU A 92 16.68 5.40 8.52
N GLY A 93 17.99 5.26 8.83
CA GLY A 93 19.01 6.13 8.25
C GLY A 93 19.07 6.02 6.72
N ALA A 94 18.91 4.82 6.16
CA ALA A 94 18.87 4.63 4.71
C ALA A 94 17.66 5.33 4.06
N VAL A 95 16.49 5.22 4.68
CA VAL A 95 15.28 5.91 4.19
C VAL A 95 15.46 7.42 4.19
N VAL A 96 15.98 7.99 5.28
CA VAL A 96 16.26 9.44 5.39
C VAL A 96 17.29 9.86 4.34
N PHE A 97 18.40 9.12 4.23
CA PHE A 97 19.45 9.39 3.24
C PHE A 97 18.92 9.43 1.80
N GLY A 98 18.12 8.43 1.41
CA GLY A 98 17.53 8.38 0.07
C GLY A 98 16.49 9.47 -0.17
N HIS A 99 15.65 9.76 0.83
CA HIS A 99 14.67 10.86 0.72
C HIS A 99 15.35 12.22 0.58
N ASP A 100 16.39 12.50 1.36
CA ASP A 100 17.15 13.75 1.26
C ASP A 100 17.86 13.87 -0.10
N ALA A 101 18.46 12.77 -0.59
CA ALA A 101 19.08 12.76 -1.90
C ALA A 101 18.06 13.00 -3.04
N SER A 102 16.85 12.47 -2.92
CA SER A 102 15.79 12.63 -3.92
C SER A 102 15.30 14.08 -4.08
N GLN A 103 15.58 14.97 -3.10
CA GLN A 103 15.19 16.38 -3.16
C GLN A 103 15.84 17.13 -4.33
N ALA A 104 17.00 16.67 -4.79
CA ALA A 104 17.65 17.25 -5.99
C ALA A 104 16.80 17.02 -7.25
N ALA A 105 16.25 15.82 -7.41
CA ALA A 105 15.34 15.49 -8.53
C ALA A 105 14.05 16.32 -8.45
N ILE A 106 13.45 16.43 -7.26
CA ILE A 106 12.26 17.26 -7.02
C ILE A 106 12.51 18.71 -7.45
N SER A 107 13.62 19.30 -7.00
CA SER A 107 13.99 20.68 -7.34
C SER A 107 14.22 20.88 -8.84
N ALA A 108 14.80 19.88 -9.52
CA ALA A 108 14.98 19.90 -10.96
C ALA A 108 13.65 19.86 -11.70
N ILE A 109 12.70 19.02 -11.24
CA ILE A 109 11.36 18.93 -11.81
C ILE A 109 10.57 20.24 -11.61
N GLU A 110 10.63 20.84 -10.40
CA GLU A 110 10.02 22.14 -10.11
C GLU A 110 10.56 23.22 -11.06
N SER A 111 11.88 23.23 -11.29
CA SER A 111 12.53 24.17 -12.22
C SER A 111 12.10 23.94 -13.67
N LEU A 112 11.97 22.68 -14.09
CA LEU A 112 11.47 22.32 -15.42
C LEU A 112 10.02 22.80 -15.61
N ALA A 113 9.15 22.49 -14.64
CA ALA A 113 7.74 22.90 -14.70
C ALA A 113 7.58 24.43 -14.78
N ALA A 114 8.38 25.16 -14.01
CA ALA A 114 8.40 26.62 -14.07
C ALA A 114 8.85 27.17 -15.43
N LYS A 115 9.84 26.52 -16.09
CA LYS A 115 10.31 26.91 -17.42
C LYS A 115 9.29 26.60 -18.51
N VAL A 116 8.59 25.50 -18.43
CA VAL A 116 7.56 25.11 -19.41
C VAL A 116 6.34 26.00 -19.27
N GLY A 117 5.97 26.40 -18.04
CA GLY A 117 4.90 27.37 -17.79
C GLY A 117 3.51 26.89 -18.21
N VAL A 118 3.23 25.58 -18.10
CA VAL A 118 1.91 25.02 -18.43
C VAL A 118 0.86 25.52 -17.47
N GLU A 119 -0.28 25.96 -17.98
CA GLU A 119 -1.46 26.27 -17.16
C GLU A 119 -2.04 24.97 -16.57
N ARG A 120 -2.38 25.03 -15.29
CA ARG A 120 -3.07 23.92 -14.63
C ARG A 120 -4.50 23.82 -15.15
N TRP A 121 -4.98 22.59 -15.26
CA TRP A 121 -6.38 22.36 -15.59
C TRP A 121 -7.27 23.01 -14.55
N ASP A 122 -8.36 23.59 -15.02
CA ASP A 122 -9.43 24.12 -14.16
C ASP A 122 -10.19 22.94 -13.54
N TRP A 123 -9.69 22.49 -12.41
CA TRP A 123 -10.24 21.38 -11.65
C TRP A 123 -10.20 21.68 -10.15
N GLU A 124 -11.35 21.55 -9.54
CA GLU A 124 -11.50 21.60 -8.10
C GLU A 124 -12.02 20.26 -7.59
N ALA A 125 -11.54 19.85 -6.42
CA ALA A 125 -12.07 18.66 -5.74
C ALA A 125 -13.55 18.91 -5.41
N ALA A 126 -14.39 17.91 -5.63
CA ALA A 126 -15.78 18.00 -5.23
C ALA A 126 -15.89 18.37 -3.75
N ALA A 127 -16.66 19.38 -3.43
CA ALA A 127 -16.89 19.80 -2.06
C ALA A 127 -17.48 18.64 -1.25
N GLN A 128 -16.98 18.44 -0.04
CA GLN A 128 -17.59 17.46 0.86
C GLN A 128 -18.99 17.98 1.25
N ASP A 129 -19.97 17.10 1.09
CA ASP A 129 -21.35 17.39 1.51
C ASP A 129 -21.43 17.30 3.04
N GLN A 130 -21.13 18.43 3.68
CA GLN A 130 -21.11 18.52 5.14
C GLN A 130 -22.51 18.32 5.71
N GLU A 131 -23.55 18.80 5.04
CA GLU A 131 -24.93 18.64 5.49
C GLU A 131 -25.35 17.17 5.50
N LEU A 132 -25.01 16.42 4.45
CA LEU A 132 -25.23 14.98 4.40
C LEU A 132 -24.43 14.26 5.47
N GLN A 133 -23.15 14.62 5.67
CA GLN A 133 -22.31 14.01 6.71
C GLN A 133 -22.88 14.23 8.11
N GLU A 134 -23.37 15.43 8.42
CA GLU A 134 -24.01 15.74 9.69
C GLU A 134 -25.33 14.96 9.87
N LYS A 135 -26.16 14.87 8.85
CA LYS A 135 -27.42 14.09 8.88
C LYS A 135 -27.13 12.61 9.11
N VAL A 136 -26.19 12.03 8.36
CA VAL A 136 -25.80 10.63 8.53
C VAL A 136 -25.19 10.40 9.92
N SER A 137 -24.33 11.30 10.38
CA SER A 137 -23.70 11.20 11.69
C SER A 137 -24.74 11.24 12.83
N ALA A 138 -25.68 12.18 12.79
CA ALA A 138 -26.74 12.28 13.77
C ALA A 138 -27.60 11.01 13.82
N LEU A 139 -27.79 10.35 12.67
CA LEU A 139 -28.64 9.17 12.57
C LEU A 139 -27.95 7.88 13.06
N VAL A 140 -26.64 7.70 12.78
CA VAL A 140 -25.99 6.38 12.94
C VAL A 140 -24.71 6.38 13.78
N ALA A 141 -24.15 7.50 14.21
CA ALA A 141 -22.86 7.51 14.90
C ALA A 141 -22.86 6.68 16.20
N ALA A 142 -23.95 6.75 16.99
CA ALA A 142 -24.08 5.96 18.22
C ALA A 142 -24.20 4.45 17.92
N ASP A 143 -24.93 4.10 16.86
CA ASP A 143 -25.09 2.70 16.46
C ASP A 143 -23.76 2.13 15.93
N VAL A 144 -23.01 2.92 15.17
CA VAL A 144 -21.65 2.57 14.71
C VAL A 144 -20.72 2.37 15.91
N GLU A 145 -20.71 3.28 16.88
CA GLU A 145 -19.89 3.14 18.08
C GLU A 145 -20.23 1.86 18.84
N SER A 146 -21.53 1.55 19.00
CA SER A 146 -22.00 0.33 19.66
C SER A 146 -21.59 -0.92 18.87
N ALA A 147 -21.75 -0.94 17.55
CA ALA A 147 -21.35 -2.05 16.70
C ALA A 147 -19.85 -2.36 16.82
N TYR A 148 -18.99 -1.34 16.88
CA TYR A 148 -17.55 -1.51 17.04
C TYR A 148 -17.08 -1.88 18.44
N GLN A 149 -17.99 -2.06 19.40
CA GLN A 149 -17.72 -2.71 20.70
C GLN A 149 -17.95 -4.23 20.64
N ILE A 150 -18.56 -4.75 19.59
CA ILE A 150 -18.79 -6.19 19.41
C ILE A 150 -17.48 -6.83 18.93
N ALA A 151 -16.88 -7.70 19.72
CA ALA A 151 -15.62 -8.37 19.40
C ALA A 151 -15.80 -9.41 18.29
N ASP A 152 -16.91 -10.18 18.32
CA ASP A 152 -17.21 -11.17 17.29
C ASP A 152 -17.41 -10.51 15.91
N LYS A 153 -16.73 -11.04 14.91
CA LYS A 153 -16.69 -10.45 13.58
C LYS A 153 -18.04 -10.52 12.87
N THR A 154 -18.71 -11.66 12.96
CA THR A 154 -19.98 -11.89 12.27
C THR A 154 -21.09 -11.04 12.88
N ALA A 155 -21.21 -11.08 14.20
CA ALA A 155 -22.19 -10.24 14.91
C ALA A 155 -21.96 -8.74 14.68
N ARG A 156 -20.72 -8.31 14.61
CA ARG A 156 -20.39 -6.91 14.26
C ARG A 156 -20.75 -6.57 12.82
N GLN A 157 -20.53 -7.47 11.87
CA GLN A 157 -20.94 -7.26 10.47
C GLN A 157 -22.46 -7.15 10.35
N ASP A 158 -23.20 -7.99 11.06
CA ASP A 158 -24.67 -7.96 11.07
C ASP A 158 -25.19 -6.65 11.67
N ALA A 159 -24.58 -6.20 12.79
CA ALA A 159 -24.90 -4.90 13.38
C ALA A 159 -24.62 -3.74 12.42
N MET A 160 -23.47 -3.76 11.71
CA MET A 160 -23.12 -2.74 10.72
C MET A 160 -24.04 -2.79 9.49
N THR A 161 -24.51 -3.97 9.10
CA THR A 161 -25.49 -4.09 8.01
C THR A 161 -26.81 -3.42 8.42
N ALA A 162 -27.30 -3.69 9.62
CA ALA A 162 -28.50 -3.02 10.15
C ALA A 162 -28.35 -1.49 10.20
N VAL A 163 -27.16 -0.99 10.55
CA VAL A 163 -26.86 0.46 10.52
C VAL A 163 -26.96 1.03 9.11
N ARG A 164 -26.41 0.33 8.11
CA ARG A 164 -26.45 0.75 6.70
C ARG A 164 -27.87 0.73 6.16
N ASP A 165 -28.64 -0.31 6.48
CA ASP A 165 -30.04 -0.45 6.05
C ASP A 165 -30.92 0.65 6.68
N LYS A 166 -30.69 0.96 7.96
CA LYS A 166 -31.36 2.07 8.64
C LYS A 166 -31.08 3.41 7.94
N ALA A 167 -29.83 3.69 7.62
CA ALA A 167 -29.47 4.92 6.93
C ALA A 167 -30.05 4.98 5.51
N ALA A 168 -29.96 3.88 4.76
CA ALA A 168 -30.52 3.80 3.41
C ALA A 168 -32.01 4.02 3.41
N SER A 169 -32.78 3.35 4.29
CA SER A 169 -34.23 3.48 4.36
C SER A 169 -34.74 4.86 4.76
N GLN A 170 -33.93 5.65 5.49
CA GLN A 170 -34.34 6.97 5.97
C GLN A 170 -33.84 8.13 5.11
N LEU A 171 -32.73 7.93 4.40
CA LEU A 171 -32.07 9.00 3.65
C LEU A 171 -32.14 8.84 2.13
N VAL A 172 -32.34 7.61 1.64
CA VAL A 172 -32.43 7.34 0.19
C VAL A 172 -33.88 7.05 -0.18
N THR A 173 -34.52 8.02 -0.81
CA THR A 173 -35.90 7.90 -1.32
C THR A 173 -35.90 7.40 -2.76
N GLU A 174 -37.06 6.91 -3.27
CA GLU A 174 -37.15 6.41 -4.67
C GLU A 174 -36.85 7.49 -5.71
N ASP A 175 -37.10 8.77 -5.36
CA ASP A 175 -36.83 9.94 -6.22
C ASP A 175 -35.44 10.56 -5.96
N ALA A 176 -34.57 9.91 -5.18
CA ALA A 176 -33.24 10.45 -4.85
C ALA A 176 -32.28 10.48 -6.04
N GLU A 177 -31.30 11.37 -5.99
CA GLU A 177 -30.21 11.41 -6.95
C GLU A 177 -29.52 10.04 -7.02
N THR A 178 -29.13 9.62 -8.23
CA THR A 178 -28.60 8.28 -8.50
C THR A 178 -27.36 7.94 -7.67
N ASP A 179 -26.60 8.95 -7.21
CA ASP A 179 -25.37 8.80 -6.42
C ASP A 179 -25.59 8.95 -4.90
N LEU A 180 -26.78 9.35 -4.44
CA LEU A 180 -27.03 9.60 -3.01
C LEU A 180 -26.75 8.37 -2.15
N ALA A 181 -27.11 7.17 -2.61
CA ALA A 181 -26.85 5.93 -1.90
C ALA A 181 -25.33 5.70 -1.66
N ASP A 182 -24.52 6.00 -2.65
CA ASP A 182 -23.05 5.84 -2.55
C ASP A 182 -22.45 6.94 -1.67
N ARG A 183 -22.97 8.16 -1.70
CA ARG A 183 -22.57 9.26 -0.80
C ARG A 183 -22.91 8.93 0.65
N VAL A 184 -24.09 8.37 0.93
CA VAL A 184 -24.48 7.89 2.28
C VAL A 184 -23.54 6.79 2.76
N LYS A 185 -23.24 5.79 1.92
CA LYS A 185 -22.25 4.73 2.26
C LYS A 185 -20.87 5.32 2.55
N GLY A 186 -20.44 6.30 1.75
CA GLY A 186 -19.17 7.02 1.95
C GLY A 186 -19.12 7.75 3.30
N ALA A 187 -20.19 8.42 3.68
CA ALA A 187 -20.33 9.10 4.97
C ALA A 187 -20.27 8.11 6.14
N ILE A 188 -20.98 6.97 6.07
CA ILE A 188 -20.92 5.91 7.09
C ILE A 188 -19.49 5.37 7.21
N LYS A 189 -18.81 5.07 6.09
CA LYS A 189 -17.43 4.60 6.10
C LYS A 189 -16.46 5.60 6.75
N SER A 190 -16.71 6.89 6.59
CA SER A 190 -15.93 7.94 7.26
C SER A 190 -16.13 7.92 8.77
N ILE A 191 -17.39 7.73 9.23
CA ILE A 191 -17.72 7.58 10.66
C ILE A 191 -17.08 6.32 11.24
N GLU A 192 -17.17 5.17 10.54
CA GLU A 192 -16.53 3.91 10.94
C GLU A 192 -15.02 4.12 11.15
N LYS A 193 -14.38 4.74 10.16
CA LYS A 193 -12.94 5.05 10.21
C LYS A 193 -12.58 5.95 11.40
N ALA A 194 -13.35 7.01 11.62
CA ALA A 194 -13.13 7.94 12.72
C ALA A 194 -13.32 7.25 14.09
N THR A 195 -14.37 6.43 14.23
CA THR A 195 -14.66 5.66 15.44
C THR A 195 -13.53 4.70 15.78
N VAL A 196 -13.10 3.87 14.82
CA VAL A 196 -12.03 2.88 15.04
C VAL A 196 -10.69 3.54 15.35
N ARG A 197 -10.30 4.55 14.56
CA ARG A 197 -9.05 5.27 14.79
C ARG A 197 -9.06 6.05 16.09
N GLY A 198 -10.18 6.70 16.43
CA GLY A 198 -10.34 7.43 17.67
C GLY A 198 -10.19 6.53 18.91
N ARG A 199 -10.71 5.29 18.85
CA ARG A 199 -10.51 4.29 19.92
C ARG A 199 -9.02 3.97 20.13
N ILE A 200 -8.30 3.69 19.04
CA ILE A 200 -6.87 3.35 19.10
C ILE A 200 -6.05 4.54 19.63
N LEU A 201 -6.29 5.73 19.11
CA LEU A 201 -5.60 6.95 19.58
C LEU A 201 -5.88 7.30 21.04
N SER A 202 -7.03 6.85 21.57
CA SER A 202 -7.41 6.99 22.99
C SER A 202 -6.95 5.81 23.85
N ASN A 203 -6.04 4.97 23.37
CA ASN A 203 -5.53 3.76 24.04
C ASN A 203 -6.64 2.78 24.47
N LYS A 204 -7.79 2.79 23.79
CA LYS A 204 -8.83 1.78 24.00
C LYS A 204 -8.47 0.49 23.26
N PRO A 205 -8.96 -0.67 23.72
CA PRO A 205 -8.70 -1.94 23.03
C PRO A 205 -9.12 -1.90 21.56
N ARG A 206 -8.39 -2.66 20.74
CA ARG A 206 -8.74 -2.92 19.33
C ARG A 206 -10.10 -3.60 19.25
N ILE A 207 -10.67 -3.70 18.05
CA ILE A 207 -12.01 -4.27 17.82
C ILE A 207 -12.14 -5.69 18.37
N ASP A 208 -11.07 -6.49 18.31
CA ASP A 208 -11.00 -7.87 18.79
C ASP A 208 -10.60 -7.98 20.28
N GLY A 209 -10.57 -6.88 21.01
CA GLY A 209 -10.28 -6.81 22.43
C GLY A 209 -8.80 -6.76 22.80
N ARG A 210 -7.88 -6.90 21.84
CA ARG A 210 -6.43 -6.79 22.09
C ARG A 210 -6.04 -5.33 22.38
N ASP A 211 -4.95 -5.16 23.10
CA ASP A 211 -4.24 -3.88 23.19
C ASP A 211 -3.51 -3.55 21.88
N VAL A 212 -2.77 -2.44 21.85
CA VAL A 212 -2.06 -1.97 20.64
C VAL A 212 -0.75 -2.72 20.38
N GLU A 213 -0.21 -3.45 21.35
CA GLU A 213 1.07 -4.16 21.30
C GLU A 213 0.90 -5.66 21.05
N THR A 214 -0.20 -6.25 21.50
CA THR A 214 -0.46 -7.69 21.37
C THR A 214 -0.69 -8.09 19.92
N VAL A 215 0.10 -9.03 19.41
CA VAL A 215 -0.07 -9.66 18.10
C VAL A 215 -1.22 -10.67 18.16
N ARG A 216 -1.91 -10.90 17.04
CA ARG A 216 -2.91 -11.98 16.95
C ARG A 216 -2.25 -13.34 17.21
N PRO A 217 -2.93 -14.26 17.91
CA PRO A 217 -2.39 -15.60 18.11
C PRO A 217 -2.13 -16.28 16.78
N ILE A 218 -0.95 -16.90 16.68
CA ILE A 218 -0.52 -17.67 15.51
C ILE A 218 -0.41 -19.12 15.93
N SER A 219 -1.00 -20.02 15.15
CA SER A 219 -0.77 -21.45 15.25
C SER A 219 -0.42 -22.03 13.87
N ILE A 220 0.42 -23.05 13.88
CA ILE A 220 0.88 -23.74 12.67
C ILE A 220 0.80 -25.24 12.91
N GLU A 221 0.03 -25.92 12.07
CA GLU A 221 -0.05 -27.38 12.04
C GLU A 221 0.64 -27.86 10.77
N THR A 222 1.70 -28.64 10.92
CA THR A 222 2.43 -29.18 9.77
C THR A 222 1.91 -30.54 9.34
N SER A 223 2.18 -30.94 8.10
CA SER A 223 1.84 -32.25 7.54
C SER A 223 0.33 -32.52 7.50
N VAL A 224 -0.50 -31.50 7.31
CA VAL A 224 -1.96 -31.62 7.25
C VAL A 224 -2.45 -32.34 5.98
N LEU A 225 -1.67 -32.31 4.90
CA LEU A 225 -1.97 -33.02 3.65
C LEU A 225 -0.95 -34.14 3.41
N PRO A 226 -1.39 -35.42 3.37
CA PRO A 226 -0.48 -36.55 3.42
C PRO A 226 0.25 -36.88 2.10
N ARG A 227 -0.09 -36.23 0.99
CA ARG A 227 0.45 -36.54 -0.34
C ARG A 227 1.21 -35.38 -0.99
N THR A 228 1.46 -34.33 -0.28
CA THR A 228 2.31 -33.21 -0.70
C THR A 228 3.74 -33.41 -0.19
N HIS A 229 4.73 -32.75 -0.80
CA HIS A 229 6.11 -32.79 -0.27
C HIS A 229 6.22 -32.08 1.06
N GLY A 230 5.41 -31.03 1.29
CA GLY A 230 5.20 -30.38 2.56
C GLY A 230 3.86 -29.68 2.60
N SER A 231 3.27 -29.57 3.80
CA SER A 231 2.04 -28.82 3.99
C SER A 231 1.96 -28.27 5.41
N ALA A 232 1.31 -27.12 5.54
CA ALA A 232 0.99 -26.53 6.83
C ALA A 232 -0.37 -25.82 6.78
N LEU A 233 -1.11 -25.89 7.87
CA LEU A 233 -2.24 -25.02 8.14
C LEU A 233 -1.74 -23.88 9.02
N PHE A 234 -1.68 -22.70 8.45
CA PHE A 234 -1.33 -21.48 9.18
C PHE A 234 -2.60 -20.77 9.61
N THR A 235 -2.70 -20.45 10.90
CA THR A 235 -3.83 -19.70 11.47
C THR A 235 -3.31 -18.46 12.19
N ARG A 236 -3.87 -17.30 11.85
CA ARG A 236 -3.62 -16.03 12.55
C ARG A 236 -4.96 -15.41 12.96
N GLY A 237 -5.32 -15.58 14.23
CA GLY A 237 -6.65 -15.20 14.70
C GLY A 237 -7.72 -15.99 13.96
N GLU A 238 -8.58 -15.31 13.22
CA GLU A 238 -9.67 -15.91 12.40
C GLU A 238 -9.27 -16.22 10.96
N THR A 239 -8.07 -15.83 10.55
CA THR A 239 -7.59 -16.03 9.16
C THR A 239 -6.79 -17.32 9.08
N GLN A 240 -7.12 -18.16 8.12
CA GLN A 240 -6.41 -19.42 7.86
C GLN A 240 -5.88 -19.46 6.43
N ALA A 241 -4.73 -20.09 6.26
CA ALA A 241 -4.17 -20.42 4.96
C ALA A 241 -3.61 -21.85 4.97
N ILE A 242 -3.94 -22.63 3.95
CA ILE A 242 -3.27 -23.91 3.70
C ILE A 242 -2.07 -23.59 2.79
N VAL A 243 -0.89 -23.89 3.28
CA VAL A 243 0.37 -23.73 2.55
C VAL A 243 0.85 -25.10 2.12
N THR A 244 1.18 -25.26 0.84
CA THR A 244 1.78 -26.48 0.31
C THR A 244 3.15 -26.19 -0.28
N CYS A 245 4.07 -27.10 -0.13
CA CYS A 245 5.40 -27.05 -0.73
C CYS A 245 5.55 -28.19 -1.74
N THR A 246 6.05 -27.87 -2.93
CA THR A 246 6.45 -28.84 -3.95
C THR A 246 7.95 -28.65 -4.17
N LEU A 247 8.73 -29.71 -3.97
CA LEU A 247 10.16 -29.71 -4.23
C LEU A 247 10.38 -30.11 -5.69
N GLY A 248 11.16 -29.30 -6.39
CA GLY A 248 11.59 -29.55 -7.76
C GLY A 248 13.09 -29.74 -7.85
N THR A 249 13.59 -29.82 -9.07
CA THR A 249 15.00 -29.85 -9.42
C THR A 249 15.43 -28.47 -9.92
N GLU A 250 16.73 -28.25 -10.09
CA GLU A 250 17.24 -27.00 -10.67
C GLU A 250 16.65 -26.68 -12.07
N ARG A 251 16.22 -27.71 -12.81
CA ARG A 251 15.57 -27.52 -14.11
C ARG A 251 14.17 -26.94 -14.02
N ASP A 252 13.55 -27.06 -12.86
CA ASP A 252 12.18 -26.57 -12.60
C ASP A 252 12.19 -25.09 -12.16
N ALA A 253 13.38 -24.50 -11.95
CA ALA A 253 13.51 -23.08 -11.59
C ALA A 253 12.93 -22.18 -12.68
N GLN A 254 12.21 -21.15 -12.27
CA GLN A 254 11.64 -20.15 -13.18
C GLN A 254 12.76 -19.39 -13.89
N ILE A 255 12.66 -19.29 -15.21
CA ILE A 255 13.52 -18.44 -16.00
C ILE A 255 12.86 -17.04 -16.06
N ILE A 256 13.58 -16.04 -15.60
CA ILE A 256 13.17 -14.64 -15.67
C ILE A 256 14.09 -13.98 -16.70
N ASP A 257 13.50 -13.57 -17.82
CA ASP A 257 14.15 -12.79 -18.88
C ASP A 257 13.81 -11.31 -18.62
N ALA A 258 14.76 -10.59 -18.01
CA ALA A 258 14.60 -9.20 -17.60
C ALA A 258 15.52 -8.28 -18.42
N LEU A 259 15.39 -6.97 -18.23
CA LEU A 259 16.26 -5.97 -18.90
C LEU A 259 17.73 -6.14 -18.51
N GLU A 260 17.99 -6.61 -17.30
CA GLU A 260 19.32 -6.87 -16.74
C GLU A 260 19.93 -8.20 -17.22
N GLY A 261 19.13 -9.03 -17.92
CA GLY A 261 19.52 -10.34 -18.40
C GLY A 261 18.68 -11.48 -17.87
N GLU A 262 19.01 -12.72 -18.29
CA GLU A 262 18.34 -13.94 -17.85
C GLU A 262 18.84 -14.36 -16.47
N ARG A 263 17.90 -14.63 -15.55
CA ARG A 263 18.21 -15.27 -14.26
C ARG A 263 17.26 -16.42 -13.98
N ARG A 264 17.70 -17.35 -13.12
CA ARG A 264 16.87 -18.45 -12.64
C ARG A 264 16.46 -18.21 -11.21
N ASP A 265 15.16 -18.29 -10.94
CA ASP A 265 14.62 -18.16 -9.60
C ASP A 265 14.13 -19.54 -9.12
N PRO A 266 14.79 -20.14 -8.10
CA PRO A 266 14.40 -21.45 -7.58
C PRO A 266 13.24 -21.38 -6.60
N PHE A 267 12.83 -20.20 -6.12
CA PHE A 267 11.76 -20.03 -5.17
C PHE A 267 10.57 -19.30 -5.81
N MET A 268 9.48 -20.03 -5.99
CA MET A 268 8.28 -19.53 -6.67
C MET A 268 7.08 -19.56 -5.70
N PRO A 269 6.91 -18.53 -4.84
CA PRO A 269 5.74 -18.45 -3.99
C PRO A 269 4.52 -18.02 -4.82
N VAL A 270 3.44 -18.79 -4.69
CA VAL A 270 2.17 -18.48 -5.35
C VAL A 270 1.08 -18.36 -4.29
N SER A 271 0.33 -17.27 -4.34
CA SER A 271 -0.80 -17.04 -3.46
C SER A 271 -2.09 -17.03 -4.27
N TYR A 272 -3.02 -17.93 -3.91
CA TYR A 272 -4.37 -17.95 -4.47
C TYR A 272 -5.38 -17.52 -3.41
N THR A 273 -6.17 -16.51 -3.75
CA THR A 273 -7.38 -16.21 -3.00
C THR A 273 -8.55 -16.76 -3.79
N HIS A 274 -9.24 -17.78 -3.26
CA HIS A 274 -10.49 -18.22 -3.84
C HIS A 274 -11.54 -17.16 -3.63
N LEU A 275 -11.75 -16.32 -4.65
CA LEU A 275 -12.98 -15.57 -4.77
C LEU A 275 -14.08 -16.61 -5.01
N ARG A 276 -15.09 -16.67 -4.12
CA ARG A 276 -16.31 -17.41 -4.44
C ARG A 276 -16.83 -16.81 -5.74
N ALA A 277 -16.95 -17.63 -6.77
CA ALA A 277 -17.80 -17.29 -7.88
C ALA A 277 -19.19 -17.07 -7.28
N HIS A 278 -19.69 -15.86 -7.32
CA HIS A 278 -21.10 -15.61 -7.07
C HIS A 278 -21.83 -16.16 -8.29
N GLU A 279 -22.52 -17.28 -8.10
CA GLU A 279 -23.59 -17.71 -8.99
C GLU A 279 -24.73 -16.69 -8.97
#